data_d2f79abb3e8cb896ea8f32e51b29f4b1
#
_entry.id   d2f79abb3e8cb896ea8f32e51b29f4b1
#
_cell.length_a   1.000
_cell.length_b   1.000
_cell.length_c   1.000
_cell.angle_alpha   90.00
_cell.angle_beta   90.00
_cell.angle_gamma   90.00
#
_symmetry.space_group_name_H-M   'P 1'
#
loop_
_entity.id
_entity.type
_entity.pdbx_description
1 polymer ?
#
loop_
_entity_poly.entity_id
_entity_poly.type
_entity_poly.pdbx_seq_one_letter_code
_entity_poly.pdbx_strand_id
1 'polypeptide(L)'
;MIQQQTTDQYIKVCMKTWLLCEASVHAESTSTSPRHNLVKECSECAKACFAVVSRLVSNAGDLGDLVLNCLLHCRQCSNECEKYPGEEDIQFCGIVSSICADTLKEIAVHQLN
;
A
#
# COMPACT_ATOMS: atom_id res chain seq x y z
N MET A 1 -8.52 -12.48 -17.34
CA MET A 1 -8.40 -13.31 -16.15
C MET A 1 -6.97 -13.25 -15.61
N ILE A 2 -6.82 -12.96 -14.33
CA ILE A 2 -5.51 -12.91 -13.69
C ILE A 2 -5.05 -14.34 -13.41
N GLN A 3 -3.86 -14.70 -13.90
CA GLN A 3 -3.29 -16.00 -13.63
C GLN A 3 -2.87 -16.12 -12.16
N GLN A 4 -2.84 -17.32 -11.63
CA GLN A 4 -2.49 -17.57 -10.24
C GLN A 4 -1.14 -16.95 -9.86
N GLN A 5 -0.15 -17.07 -10.74
CA GLN A 5 1.19 -16.52 -10.51
C GLN A 5 1.15 -15.00 -10.39
N THR A 6 0.36 -14.34 -11.24
CA THR A 6 0.20 -12.88 -11.20
C THR A 6 -0.54 -12.46 -9.94
N THR A 7 -1.59 -13.21 -9.56
CA THR A 7 -2.33 -12.94 -8.33
C THR A 7 -1.40 -13.02 -7.13
N ASP A 8 -0.52 -14.02 -7.07
CA ASP A 8 0.43 -14.16 -5.97
C ASP A 8 1.38 -12.96 -5.89
N GLN A 9 1.80 -12.41 -7.03
CA GLN A 9 2.63 -11.21 -7.06
C GLN A 9 1.92 -10.01 -6.44
N TYR A 10 0.65 -9.81 -6.78
CA TYR A 10 -0.14 -8.70 -6.23
C TYR A 10 -0.36 -8.88 -4.73
N ILE A 11 -0.64 -10.09 -4.28
CA ILE A 11 -0.78 -10.39 -2.86
C ILE A 11 0.53 -10.06 -2.14
N LYS A 12 1.66 -10.51 -2.67
CA LYS A 12 2.96 -10.28 -2.04
C LYS A 12 3.30 -8.79 -1.91
N VAL A 13 3.09 -8.01 -2.96
CA VAL A 13 3.43 -6.59 -2.92
C VAL A 13 2.50 -5.84 -1.96
N CYS A 14 1.22 -6.17 -1.95
CA CYS A 14 0.27 -5.55 -1.03
C CYS A 14 0.54 -5.95 0.42
N MET A 15 0.89 -7.20 0.68
CA MET A 15 1.25 -7.66 2.02
C MET A 15 2.51 -6.98 2.53
N LYS A 16 3.52 -6.88 1.69
CA LYS A 16 4.76 -6.20 2.06
C LYS A 16 4.50 -4.73 2.40
N THR A 17 3.72 -4.06 1.57
CA THR A 17 3.36 -2.66 1.79
C THR A 17 2.57 -2.51 3.09
N TRP A 18 1.57 -3.37 3.29
CA TRP A 18 0.77 -3.38 4.52
C TRP A 18 1.65 -3.50 5.75
N LEU A 19 2.55 -4.49 5.79
CA LEU A 19 3.41 -4.72 6.95
C LEU A 19 4.35 -3.55 7.21
N LEU A 20 4.94 -2.97 6.16
CA LEU A 20 5.83 -1.81 6.32
C LEU A 20 5.08 -0.58 6.80
N CYS A 21 3.87 -0.36 6.28
CA CYS A 21 3.04 0.75 6.75
C CYS A 21 2.63 0.56 8.21
N GLU A 22 2.24 -0.65 8.61
CA GLU A 22 1.89 -0.94 10.00
C GLU A 22 3.10 -0.72 10.92
N ALA A 23 4.28 -1.17 10.50
CA ALA A 23 5.51 -0.95 11.28
C ALA A 23 5.81 0.54 11.42
N SER A 24 5.64 1.30 10.35
CA SER A 24 5.86 2.76 10.36
C SER A 24 4.86 3.46 11.29
N VAL A 25 3.59 3.06 11.24
CA VAL A 25 2.56 3.61 12.13
C VAL A 25 2.92 3.34 13.59
N HIS A 26 3.33 2.10 13.89
CA HIS A 26 3.68 1.73 15.26
C HIS A 26 4.88 2.55 15.75
N ALA A 27 5.95 2.59 14.97
CA ALA A 27 7.16 3.31 15.35
C ALA A 27 6.89 4.81 15.55
N GLU A 28 6.13 5.41 14.64
CA GLU A 28 5.84 6.84 14.71
C GLU A 28 4.89 7.16 15.87
N SER A 29 3.87 6.34 16.08
CA SER A 29 2.88 6.55 17.14
C SER A 29 3.48 6.43 18.54
N THR A 30 4.56 5.66 18.68
CA THR A 30 5.25 5.47 19.97
C THR A 30 6.44 6.41 20.16
N SER A 31 6.71 7.28 19.19
CA SER A 31 7.79 8.26 19.30
C SER A 31 7.39 9.39 20.26
N THR A 32 8.38 10.20 20.68
CA THR A 32 8.13 11.31 21.58
C THR A 32 7.33 12.43 20.96
N SER A 33 7.37 12.55 19.63
CA SER A 33 6.67 13.59 18.90
C SER A 33 6.10 13.04 17.60
N PRO A 34 4.97 12.32 17.68
CA PRO A 34 4.39 11.68 16.50
C PRO A 34 3.99 12.68 15.41
N ARG A 35 4.33 12.36 14.18
CA ARG A 35 3.96 13.16 13.01
C ARG A 35 2.62 12.66 12.49
N HIS A 36 1.57 13.41 12.76
CA HIS A 36 0.18 12.96 12.50
C HIS A 36 -0.10 12.63 11.05
N ASN A 37 0.42 13.44 10.12
CA ASN A 37 0.20 13.19 8.68
C ASN A 37 0.86 11.89 8.23
N LEU A 38 2.06 11.60 8.74
CA LEU A 38 2.76 10.36 8.40
C LEU A 38 1.99 9.16 8.94
N VAL A 39 1.53 9.21 10.18
CA VAL A 39 0.70 8.15 10.78
C VAL A 39 -0.56 7.95 9.95
N LYS A 40 -1.25 9.02 9.60
CA LYS A 40 -2.50 8.98 8.84
C LYS A 40 -2.29 8.31 7.48
N GLU A 41 -1.30 8.79 6.71
CA GLU A 41 -1.10 8.28 5.35
C GLU A 41 -0.63 6.82 5.36
N CYS A 42 0.25 6.45 6.28
CA CYS A 42 0.68 5.05 6.40
C CYS A 42 -0.47 4.15 6.85
N SER A 43 -1.30 4.62 7.79
CA SER A 43 -2.44 3.86 8.27
C SER A 43 -3.48 3.61 7.18
N GLU A 44 -3.80 4.65 6.39
CA GLU A 44 -4.76 4.53 5.30
C GLU A 44 -4.23 3.58 4.21
N CYS A 45 -2.94 3.69 3.90
CA CYS A 45 -2.30 2.79 2.93
C CYS A 45 -2.36 1.34 3.41
N ALA A 46 -2.05 1.10 4.68
CA ALA A 46 -2.10 -0.25 5.25
C ALA A 46 -3.51 -0.85 5.14
N LYS A 47 -4.53 -0.10 5.50
CA LYS A 47 -5.93 -0.56 5.42
C LYS A 47 -6.32 -0.90 3.99
N ALA A 48 -5.92 -0.04 3.04
CA ALA A 48 -6.25 -0.24 1.63
C ALA A 48 -5.56 -1.49 1.08
N CYS A 49 -4.30 -1.71 1.42
CA CYS A 49 -3.57 -2.91 1.00
C CYS A 49 -4.19 -4.18 1.59
N PHE A 50 -4.56 -4.13 2.87
CA PHE A 50 -5.21 -5.27 3.51
C PHE A 50 -6.53 -5.62 2.83
N ALA A 51 -7.31 -4.62 2.44
CA ALA A 51 -8.59 -4.84 1.75
C ALA A 51 -8.39 -5.54 0.40
N VAL A 52 -7.37 -5.14 -0.35
CA VAL A 52 -7.05 -5.79 -1.63
C VAL A 52 -6.62 -7.24 -1.41
N VAL A 53 -5.73 -7.48 -0.44
CA VAL A 53 -5.27 -8.83 -0.13
C VAL A 53 -6.44 -9.73 0.26
N SER A 54 -7.33 -9.24 1.13
CA SER A 54 -8.49 -10.00 1.58
C SER A 54 -9.38 -10.41 0.41
N ARG A 55 -9.60 -9.49 -0.54
CA ARG A 55 -10.43 -9.77 -1.71
C ARG A 55 -9.76 -10.75 -2.66
N LEU A 56 -8.45 -10.60 -2.87
CA LEU A 56 -7.70 -11.52 -3.74
C LEU A 56 -7.66 -12.93 -3.17
N VAL A 57 -7.44 -13.05 -1.86
CA VAL A 57 -7.38 -14.35 -1.18
C VAL A 57 -8.73 -15.04 -1.20
N SER A 58 -9.81 -14.31 -0.96
CA SER A 58 -11.16 -14.88 -0.94
C SER A 58 -11.73 -15.10 -2.33
N ASN A 59 -11.10 -14.54 -3.36
CA ASN A 59 -11.56 -14.62 -4.75
C ASN A 59 -13.02 -14.17 -4.87
N ALA A 60 -13.40 -13.15 -4.12
CA ALA A 60 -14.80 -12.72 -4.00
C ALA A 60 -15.02 -11.36 -4.64
N GLY A 61 -15.64 -11.36 -5.81
CA GLY A 61 -16.21 -10.17 -6.41
C GLY A 61 -15.24 -9.25 -7.12
N ASP A 62 -15.70 -8.03 -7.32
CA ASP A 62 -15.02 -7.02 -8.11
C ASP A 62 -13.89 -6.36 -7.33
N LEU A 63 -12.74 -6.22 -7.98
CA LEU A 63 -11.55 -5.60 -7.41
C LEU A 63 -11.42 -4.12 -7.76
N GLY A 64 -12.17 -3.66 -8.77
CA GLY A 64 -11.92 -2.35 -9.39
C GLY A 64 -11.77 -1.20 -8.40
N ASP A 65 -12.80 -0.98 -7.58
CA ASP A 65 -12.81 0.14 -6.62
C ASP A 65 -11.75 -0.03 -5.54
N LEU A 66 -11.54 -1.26 -5.06
CA LEU A 66 -10.53 -1.54 -4.04
C LEU A 66 -9.12 -1.28 -4.56
N VAL A 67 -8.85 -1.66 -5.80
CA VAL A 67 -7.54 -1.45 -6.41
C VAL A 67 -7.27 0.03 -6.62
N LEU A 68 -8.25 0.78 -7.14
CA LEU A 68 -8.10 2.21 -7.35
C LEU A 68 -7.88 2.95 -6.02
N ASN A 69 -8.66 2.59 -5.00
CA ASN A 69 -8.50 3.18 -3.67
C ASN A 69 -7.12 2.87 -3.09
N CYS A 70 -6.67 1.63 -3.23
CA CYS A 70 -5.35 1.23 -2.73
C CYS A 70 -4.23 1.95 -3.48
N LEU A 71 -4.34 2.05 -4.81
CA LEU A 71 -3.37 2.77 -5.61
C LEU A 71 -3.26 4.23 -5.15
N LEU A 72 -4.39 4.89 -4.94
CA LEU A 72 -4.42 6.27 -4.48
C LEU A 72 -3.71 6.42 -3.12
N HIS A 73 -4.04 5.57 -2.16
CA HIS A 73 -3.44 5.64 -0.83
C HIS A 73 -1.97 5.27 -0.84
N CYS A 74 -1.54 4.35 -1.70
CA CYS A 74 -0.11 4.06 -1.87
C CYS A 74 0.64 5.27 -2.40
N ARG A 75 0.07 6.01 -3.36
CA ARG A 75 0.67 7.24 -3.88
C ARG A 75 0.77 8.32 -2.80
N GLN A 76 -0.30 8.51 -2.03
CA GLN A 76 -0.32 9.50 -0.96
C GLN A 76 0.69 9.15 0.14
N CYS A 77 0.79 7.88 0.48
CA CYS A 77 1.78 7.41 1.46
C CYS A 77 3.20 7.64 0.97
N SER A 78 3.48 7.31 -0.29
CA SER A 78 4.79 7.52 -0.88
C SER A 78 5.15 9.01 -0.89
N ASN A 79 4.22 9.88 -1.27
CA ASN A 79 4.44 11.33 -1.28
C ASN A 79 4.73 11.85 0.13
N GLU A 80 4.01 11.35 1.13
CA GLU A 80 4.25 11.77 2.51
C GLU A 80 5.63 11.33 2.99
N CYS A 81 6.04 10.10 2.69
CA CYS A 81 7.34 9.57 3.09
C CYS A 81 8.51 10.35 2.46
N GLU A 82 8.33 10.91 1.27
CA GLU A 82 9.35 11.71 0.59
C GLU A 82 9.72 12.97 1.36
N LYS A 83 8.87 13.43 2.25
CA LYS A 83 9.12 14.63 3.05
C LYS A 83 10.21 14.42 4.11
N TYR A 84 10.63 13.18 4.34
CA TYR A 84 11.57 12.85 5.41
C TYR A 84 12.83 12.18 4.87
N PRO A 85 13.60 12.90 4.04
CA PRO A 85 14.86 12.35 3.51
C PRO A 85 15.86 12.14 4.66
N GLY A 86 16.60 11.04 4.61
CA GLY A 86 17.52 10.69 5.66
C GLY A 86 16.97 9.74 6.71
N GLU A 87 15.66 9.51 6.73
CA GLU A 87 15.03 8.51 7.59
C GLU A 87 14.81 7.24 6.79
N GLU A 88 15.73 6.30 6.88
CA GLU A 88 15.80 5.13 6.00
C GLU A 88 14.55 4.29 6.03
N ASP A 89 13.98 4.04 7.22
CA ASP A 89 12.78 3.20 7.33
C ASP A 89 11.57 3.85 6.67
N ILE A 90 11.43 5.16 6.83
CA ILE A 90 10.33 5.90 6.21
C ILE A 90 10.53 5.94 4.69
N GLN A 91 11.75 6.19 4.24
CA GLN A 91 12.05 6.18 2.81
C GLN A 91 11.77 4.83 2.20
N PHE A 92 12.15 3.75 2.88
CA PHE A 92 11.88 2.39 2.38
C PHE A 92 10.38 2.12 2.28
N CYS A 93 9.61 2.53 3.29
CA CYS A 93 8.15 2.42 3.25
C CYS A 93 7.59 3.16 2.03
N GLY A 94 8.07 4.36 1.77
CA GLY A 94 7.63 5.16 0.62
C GLY A 94 7.97 4.51 -0.72
N ILE A 95 9.17 3.94 -0.84
CA ILE A 95 9.60 3.26 -2.05
C ILE A 95 8.71 2.04 -2.32
N VAL A 96 8.47 1.22 -1.29
CA VAL A 96 7.65 0.01 -1.42
C VAL A 96 6.20 0.39 -1.76
N SER A 97 5.67 1.45 -1.14
CA SER A 97 4.33 1.95 -1.46
C SER A 97 4.23 2.40 -2.91
N SER A 98 5.27 3.06 -3.43
CA SER A 98 5.31 3.50 -4.82
C SER A 98 5.34 2.30 -5.77
N ILE A 99 6.14 1.29 -5.46
CA ILE A 99 6.19 0.05 -6.24
C ILE A 99 4.83 -0.65 -6.23
N CYS A 100 4.17 -0.68 -5.08
CA CYS A 100 2.83 -1.25 -4.95
C CYS A 100 1.84 -0.53 -5.85
N ALA A 101 1.86 0.81 -5.85
CA ALA A 101 0.99 1.60 -6.71
C ALA A 101 1.22 1.30 -8.19
N ASP A 102 2.49 1.21 -8.61
CA ASP A 102 2.83 0.88 -10.00
C ASP A 102 2.33 -0.50 -10.38
N THR A 103 2.47 -1.47 -9.48
CA THR A 103 2.00 -2.84 -9.70
C THR A 103 0.47 -2.88 -9.81
N LEU A 104 -0.22 -2.19 -8.92
CA LEU A 104 -1.69 -2.12 -8.92
C LEU A 104 -2.23 -1.40 -10.15
N LYS A 105 -1.46 -0.48 -10.71
CA LYS A 105 -1.85 0.22 -11.93
C LYS A 105 -2.05 -0.76 -13.08
N GLU A 106 -1.27 -1.81 -13.13
CA GLU A 106 -1.42 -2.85 -14.14
C GLU A 106 -2.79 -3.54 -14.04
N ILE A 107 -3.20 -3.87 -12.80
CA ILE A 107 -4.54 -4.45 -12.58
C ILE A 107 -5.62 -3.46 -13.02
N ALA A 108 -5.49 -2.22 -12.58
CA ALA A 108 -6.50 -1.19 -12.89
C ALA A 108 -6.70 -1.03 -14.38
N VAL A 109 -5.60 -0.99 -15.14
CA VAL A 109 -5.66 -0.86 -16.60
C VAL A 109 -6.37 -2.06 -17.21
N HIS A 110 -6.03 -3.27 -16.78
CA HIS A 110 -6.63 -4.50 -17.34
C HIS A 110 -8.08 -4.70 -16.92
N GLN A 111 -8.43 -4.36 -15.68
CA GLN A 111 -9.79 -4.58 -15.15
C GLN A 111 -10.78 -3.53 -15.62
N LEU A 112 -10.32 -2.31 -15.90
CA LEU A 112 -11.20 -1.20 -16.26
C LEU A 112 -11.35 -1.01 -17.77
N ASN A 113 -10.57 -1.72 -18.55
CA ASN A 113 -10.70 -1.75 -19.99
C ASN A 113 -11.53 -2.97 -20.42
#